data_f9d6e76fb3cb7c48d830a18c796d541f
#
_entry.id   f9d6e76fb3cb7c48d830a18c796d541f
#
_cell.length_a   1.000
_cell.length_b   1.000
_cell.length_c   1.000
_cell.angle_alpha   90.00
_cell.angle_beta   90.00
_cell.angle_gamma   90.00
#
_symmetry.space_group_name_H-M   'P 1'
#
loop_
_entity.id
_entity.type
_entity.pdbx_description
1 polymer ?
#
loop_
_entity_poly.entity_id
_entity_poly.type
_entity_poly.pdbx_seq_one_letter_code
_entity_poly.pdbx_strand_id
1 'polypeptide(L)'
;MREFLEDAFQHRDDGYGRAQKHARQELPKRFYKETGVEVVEGGFSVTLDGRPTRTPGRVPVVVPVAGIATIMAEEWAAQGERVDAQSMPMVRLVNSALESGETMIPALREEVVKYAAGDLLLYRAETPRELVAEQEQVWDGALVTLARHYGVSFQPTIGILHQDQPPATLAKLAEALEGQGLLVLIALVSITGITGSGLLAMGLLERLFTPDQVWAAAHVDEDYQARQWGEDEEAQLRRAKRRVEFDTAVKLLELMRA
;
A
#
# COMPACT_ATOMS: atom_id res chain seq x y z
N MET A 1 -32.97 -23.45 -0.96
CA MET A 1 -32.39 -22.11 -0.65
C MET A 1 -32.14 -21.91 0.84
N ARG A 2 -32.95 -22.43 1.75
CA ARG A 2 -32.72 -22.38 3.20
C ARG A 2 -31.56 -23.28 3.66
N GLU A 3 -31.48 -24.51 3.15
CA GLU A 3 -30.40 -25.45 3.46
C GLU A 3 -29.01 -24.97 3.01
N PHE A 4 -28.92 -24.22 1.90
CA PHE A 4 -27.65 -23.66 1.41
C PHE A 4 -27.10 -22.54 2.30
N LEU A 5 -27.99 -21.79 2.97
CA LEU A 5 -27.59 -20.74 3.91
C LEU A 5 -27.22 -21.32 5.29
N GLU A 6 -27.87 -22.38 5.73
CA GLU A 6 -27.52 -23.07 6.99
C GLU A 6 -26.17 -23.80 6.88
N ASP A 7 -25.87 -24.40 5.74
CA ASP A 7 -24.55 -25.04 5.47
C ASP A 7 -23.42 -24.03 5.38
N ALA A 8 -23.68 -22.85 4.80
CA ALA A 8 -22.73 -21.73 4.76
C ALA A 8 -22.46 -21.12 6.15
N PHE A 9 -23.43 -21.15 7.06
CA PHE A 9 -23.26 -20.68 8.43
C PHE A 9 -22.49 -21.67 9.30
N GLN A 10 -22.70 -22.99 9.14
CA GLN A 10 -21.97 -24.02 9.87
C GLN A 10 -20.50 -24.12 9.46
N HIS A 11 -20.19 -23.86 8.17
CA HIS A 11 -18.80 -23.83 7.69
C HIS A 11 -18.06 -22.55 8.02
N ARG A 12 -18.76 -21.47 8.39
CA ARG A 12 -18.16 -20.18 8.77
C ARG A 12 -17.47 -20.23 10.14
N ASP A 13 -17.98 -21.01 11.09
CA ASP A 13 -17.39 -21.16 12.43
C ASP A 13 -16.16 -22.09 12.44
N ASP A 14 -16.16 -23.16 11.62
CA ASP A 14 -15.04 -24.09 11.54
C ASP A 14 -13.82 -23.54 10.78
N GLY A 15 -14.01 -22.57 9.87
CA GLY A 15 -12.94 -21.92 9.10
C GLY A 15 -12.09 -20.98 9.93
N TYR A 16 -12.68 -20.19 10.82
CA TYR A 16 -11.98 -19.20 11.63
C TYR A 16 -11.14 -19.81 12.75
N GLY A 17 -11.63 -20.85 13.41
CA GLY A 17 -10.91 -21.53 14.48
C GLY A 17 -9.71 -22.36 13.98
N ARG A 18 -9.79 -22.94 12.77
CA ARG A 18 -8.69 -23.66 12.13
C ARG A 18 -7.65 -22.70 11.54
N ALA A 19 -8.07 -21.59 10.94
CA ALA A 19 -7.15 -20.57 10.45
C ALA A 19 -6.30 -19.97 11.57
N GLN A 20 -6.88 -19.70 12.74
CA GLN A 20 -6.14 -19.23 13.91
C GLN A 20 -5.21 -20.29 14.53
N LYS A 21 -5.57 -21.57 14.50
CA LYS A 21 -4.69 -22.68 14.95
C LYS A 21 -3.55 -22.97 13.98
N HIS A 22 -3.76 -22.81 12.67
CA HIS A 22 -2.71 -22.90 11.66
C HIS A 22 -1.83 -21.64 11.57
N ALA A 23 -2.31 -20.48 12.03
CA ALA A 23 -1.55 -19.23 12.07
C ALA A 23 -0.47 -19.17 13.16
N ARG A 24 -0.37 -20.15 14.04
CA ARG A 24 0.80 -20.39 14.90
C ARG A 24 1.81 -21.34 14.23
N GLN A 25 2.11 -21.11 12.96
CA GLN A 25 3.31 -21.69 12.38
C GLN A 25 4.50 -21.12 13.19
N GLU A 26 5.27 -22.01 13.84
CA GLU A 26 6.44 -21.55 14.59
C GLU A 26 7.35 -20.77 13.68
N LEU A 27 7.58 -19.50 14.03
CA LEU A 27 8.49 -18.64 13.28
C LEU A 27 9.86 -19.32 13.18
N PRO A 28 10.52 -19.26 12.02
CA PRO A 28 11.84 -19.88 11.83
C PRO A 28 12.86 -19.27 12.80
N LYS A 29 13.76 -20.08 13.32
CA LYS A 29 14.85 -19.59 14.15
C LYS A 29 15.77 -18.72 13.32
N ARG A 30 16.29 -17.66 13.94
CA ARG A 30 17.33 -16.81 13.35
C ARG A 30 18.58 -17.67 13.09
N PHE A 31 19.02 -17.70 11.84
CA PHE A 31 20.11 -18.55 11.35
C PHE A 31 21.40 -17.77 11.05
N TYR A 32 21.43 -16.47 11.31
CA TYR A 32 22.55 -15.56 11.07
C TYR A 32 22.84 -14.73 12.33
N LYS A 33 24.04 -14.17 12.40
CA LYS A 33 24.50 -13.29 13.49
C LYS A 33 24.63 -11.86 13.02
N GLU A 34 25.22 -11.65 11.85
CA GLU A 34 25.56 -10.34 11.30
C GLU A 34 24.73 -10.03 10.07
N THR A 35 24.38 -8.76 9.93
CA THR A 35 23.71 -8.22 8.74
C THR A 35 24.60 -7.15 8.13
N GLY A 36 24.55 -7.00 6.82
CA GLY A 36 25.35 -5.99 6.12
C GLY A 36 24.74 -5.63 4.77
N VAL A 37 25.38 -4.67 4.13
CA VAL A 37 25.08 -4.26 2.75
C VAL A 37 26.36 -4.33 1.95
N GLU A 38 26.32 -4.92 0.78
CA GLU A 38 27.43 -4.96 -0.17
C GLU A 38 27.05 -4.37 -1.51
N VAL A 39 28.04 -3.82 -2.21
CA VAL A 39 27.91 -3.38 -3.59
C VAL A 39 28.05 -4.60 -4.50
N VAL A 40 27.08 -4.82 -5.37
CA VAL A 40 27.05 -5.91 -6.33
C VAL A 40 26.82 -5.37 -7.73
N GLU A 41 26.96 -6.21 -8.74
CA GLU A 41 26.56 -5.84 -10.10
C GLU A 41 25.07 -5.51 -10.13
N GLY A 42 24.74 -4.31 -10.60
CA GLY A 42 23.36 -3.81 -10.68
C GLY A 42 22.84 -3.07 -9.43
N GLY A 43 23.64 -2.92 -8.36
CA GLY A 43 23.23 -2.13 -7.20
C GLY A 43 23.80 -2.62 -5.86
N PHE A 44 22.88 -2.82 -4.91
CA PHE A 44 23.20 -3.16 -3.52
C PHE A 44 22.43 -4.40 -3.10
N SER A 45 23.10 -5.28 -2.35
CA SER A 45 22.49 -6.49 -1.79
C SER A 45 22.62 -6.50 -0.27
N VAL A 46 21.60 -7.02 0.41
CA VAL A 46 21.67 -7.30 1.85
C VAL A 46 22.40 -8.61 2.06
N THR A 47 23.31 -8.65 3.04
CA THR A 47 24.04 -9.86 3.41
C THR A 47 23.68 -10.33 4.81
N LEU A 48 23.63 -11.65 5.00
CA LEU A 48 23.51 -12.32 6.30
C LEU A 48 24.75 -13.20 6.48
N ASP A 49 25.58 -12.92 7.48
CA ASP A 49 26.90 -13.53 7.68
C ASP A 49 27.76 -13.50 6.40
N GLY A 50 27.75 -12.35 5.70
CA GLY A 50 28.51 -12.15 4.46
C GLY A 50 27.94 -12.85 3.21
N ARG A 51 26.76 -13.45 3.28
CA ARG A 51 26.11 -14.12 2.14
C ARG A 51 24.94 -13.28 1.63
N PRO A 52 24.89 -12.96 0.33
CA PRO A 52 23.79 -12.21 -0.26
C PRO A 52 22.44 -12.93 -0.05
N THR A 53 21.42 -12.12 0.27
CA THR A 53 20.06 -12.63 0.50
C THR A 53 19.36 -12.95 -0.82
N ARG A 54 18.33 -13.81 -0.69
CA ARG A 54 17.39 -14.13 -1.76
C ARG A 54 15.97 -14.01 -1.23
N THR A 55 15.04 -13.71 -2.12
CA THR A 55 13.62 -13.75 -1.80
C THR A 55 13.18 -15.19 -1.45
N PRO A 56 11.99 -15.39 -0.87
CA PRO A 56 11.41 -16.73 -0.70
C PRO A 56 11.35 -17.52 -2.01
N GLY A 57 11.08 -16.88 -3.14
CA GLY A 57 11.12 -17.47 -4.49
C GLY A 57 12.53 -17.66 -5.06
N ARG A 58 13.59 -17.43 -4.24
CA ARG A 58 15.01 -17.59 -4.59
C ARG A 58 15.56 -16.59 -5.62
N VAL A 59 14.86 -15.51 -5.88
CA VAL A 59 15.36 -14.38 -6.69
C VAL A 59 16.46 -13.66 -5.89
N PRO A 60 17.63 -13.32 -6.48
CA PRO A 60 18.62 -12.49 -5.80
C PRO A 60 18.04 -11.14 -5.37
N VAL A 61 18.31 -10.73 -4.14
CA VAL A 61 17.89 -9.40 -3.66
C VAL A 61 18.95 -8.39 -4.05
N VAL A 62 18.67 -7.65 -5.12
CA VAL A 62 19.50 -6.53 -5.58
C VAL A 62 18.60 -5.31 -5.76
N VAL A 63 18.96 -4.20 -5.13
CA VAL A 63 18.21 -2.95 -5.19
C VAL A 63 19.10 -1.82 -5.69
N PRO A 64 18.56 -0.85 -6.45
CA PRO A 64 19.39 0.16 -7.11
C PRO A 64 19.93 1.24 -6.15
N VAL A 65 19.36 1.37 -4.94
CA VAL A 65 19.67 2.44 -3.99
C VAL A 65 20.17 1.85 -2.67
N ALA A 66 21.32 2.31 -2.20
CA ALA A 66 21.93 1.85 -0.94
C ALA A 66 20.99 2.02 0.27
N GLY A 67 20.23 3.12 0.33
CA GLY A 67 19.29 3.39 1.41
C GLY A 67 18.20 2.32 1.57
N ILE A 68 17.75 1.70 0.48
CA ILE A 68 16.79 0.59 0.52
C ILE A 68 17.44 -0.64 1.15
N ALA A 69 18.64 -1.02 0.68
CA ALA A 69 19.38 -2.15 1.23
C ALA A 69 19.71 -1.95 2.73
N THR A 70 20.02 -0.71 3.13
CA THR A 70 20.30 -0.36 4.53
C THR A 70 19.07 -0.60 5.41
N ILE A 71 17.89 -0.08 5.03
CA ILE A 71 16.65 -0.29 5.79
C ILE A 71 16.32 -1.79 5.88
N MET A 72 16.47 -2.52 4.77
CA MET A 72 16.28 -3.97 4.78
C MET A 72 17.26 -4.68 5.74
N ALA A 73 18.54 -4.29 5.74
CA ALA A 73 19.54 -4.85 6.66
C ALA A 73 19.21 -4.54 8.13
N GLU A 74 18.70 -3.36 8.43
CA GLU A 74 18.23 -2.97 9.76
C GLU A 74 17.01 -3.80 10.20
N GLU A 75 16.05 -4.06 9.31
CA GLU A 75 14.92 -4.96 9.59
C GLU A 75 15.40 -6.39 9.91
N TRP A 76 16.39 -6.90 9.17
CA TRP A 76 17.02 -8.18 9.49
C TRP A 76 17.77 -8.14 10.82
N ALA A 77 18.51 -7.07 11.11
CA ALA A 77 19.25 -6.90 12.38
C ALA A 77 18.34 -6.88 13.59
N ALA A 78 17.16 -6.27 13.46
CA ALA A 78 16.16 -6.13 14.52
C ALA A 78 15.47 -7.44 14.91
N GLN A 79 15.66 -8.54 14.16
CA GLN A 79 15.04 -9.83 14.48
C GLN A 79 15.64 -10.42 15.77
N GLY A 80 14.78 -11.00 16.60
CA GLY A 80 15.17 -11.69 17.83
C GLY A 80 15.70 -13.12 17.59
N GLU A 81 15.37 -14.06 18.49
CA GLU A 81 15.71 -15.47 18.33
C GLU A 81 14.99 -16.14 17.14
N ARG A 82 13.88 -15.56 16.75
CA ARG A 82 13.05 -16.01 15.63
C ARG A 82 12.89 -14.88 14.63
N VAL A 83 12.75 -15.25 13.36
CA VAL A 83 12.54 -14.31 12.26
C VAL A 83 11.05 -14.14 12.04
N ASP A 84 10.55 -12.92 12.24
CA ASP A 84 9.18 -12.53 11.96
C ASP A 84 9.12 -11.64 10.73
N ALA A 85 8.75 -12.22 9.60
CA ALA A 85 8.60 -11.46 8.36
C ALA A 85 7.57 -10.33 8.45
N GLN A 86 6.60 -10.40 9.37
CA GLN A 86 5.62 -9.33 9.54
C GLN A 86 6.22 -8.04 10.11
N SER A 87 7.33 -8.16 10.84
CA SER A 87 8.08 -7.02 11.36
C SER A 87 9.12 -6.46 10.36
N MET A 88 9.14 -6.94 9.12
CA MET A 88 10.07 -6.54 8.07
C MET A 88 9.33 -6.01 6.83
N PRO A 89 8.63 -4.87 6.92
CA PRO A 89 7.76 -4.39 5.85
C PRO A 89 8.53 -4.01 4.58
N MET A 90 9.74 -3.41 4.68
CA MET A 90 10.57 -3.08 3.51
C MET A 90 11.07 -4.34 2.82
N VAL A 91 11.55 -5.33 3.59
CA VAL A 91 11.98 -6.63 3.04
C VAL A 91 10.82 -7.30 2.28
N ARG A 92 9.61 -7.31 2.85
CA ARG A 92 8.44 -7.91 2.20
C ARG A 92 8.05 -7.17 0.91
N LEU A 93 8.03 -5.84 0.95
CA LEU A 93 7.65 -5.01 -0.20
C LEU A 93 8.64 -5.20 -1.36
N VAL A 94 9.94 -5.15 -1.08
CA VAL A 94 11.00 -5.35 -2.09
C VAL A 94 10.99 -6.79 -2.62
N ASN A 95 10.85 -7.80 -1.74
CA ASN A 95 10.76 -9.19 -2.17
C ASN A 95 9.56 -9.40 -3.12
N SER A 96 8.40 -8.84 -2.79
CA SER A 96 7.21 -8.91 -3.64
C SER A 96 7.47 -8.29 -5.02
N ALA A 97 8.15 -7.14 -5.06
CA ALA A 97 8.53 -6.51 -6.33
C ALA A 97 9.44 -7.41 -7.17
N LEU A 98 10.54 -7.89 -6.56
CA LEU A 98 11.53 -8.71 -7.27
C LEU A 98 10.96 -10.04 -7.77
N GLU A 99 10.07 -10.67 -7.01
CA GLU A 99 9.38 -11.90 -7.42
C GLU A 99 8.35 -11.66 -8.52
N SER A 100 7.68 -10.52 -8.52
CA SER A 100 6.76 -10.13 -9.59
C SER A 100 7.48 -9.93 -10.92
N GLY A 101 8.68 -9.36 -10.89
CA GLY A 101 9.50 -9.09 -12.06
C GLY A 101 8.96 -7.96 -12.95
N GLU A 102 9.80 -7.51 -13.88
CA GLU A 102 9.49 -6.37 -14.77
C GLU A 102 8.31 -6.62 -15.72
N THR A 103 7.99 -7.88 -16.00
CA THR A 103 6.84 -8.24 -16.83
C THR A 103 5.50 -7.81 -16.24
N MET A 104 5.46 -7.54 -14.93
CA MET A 104 4.27 -7.06 -14.24
C MET A 104 4.08 -5.54 -14.30
N ILE A 105 5.05 -4.78 -14.78
CA ILE A 105 4.99 -3.31 -14.89
C ILE A 105 3.68 -2.81 -15.53
N PRO A 106 3.21 -3.34 -16.68
CA PRO A 106 1.95 -2.90 -17.27
C PRO A 106 0.74 -3.13 -16.34
N ALA A 107 0.66 -4.30 -15.70
CA ALA A 107 -0.43 -4.65 -14.79
C ALA A 107 -0.43 -3.79 -13.52
N LEU A 108 0.75 -3.47 -12.97
CA LEU A 108 0.87 -2.58 -11.81
C LEU A 108 0.41 -1.16 -12.13
N ARG A 109 0.73 -0.63 -13.33
CA ARG A 109 0.22 0.66 -13.79
C ARG A 109 -1.29 0.64 -13.95
N GLU A 110 -1.81 -0.40 -14.59
CA GLU A 110 -3.25 -0.58 -14.78
C GLU A 110 -3.99 -0.62 -13.44
N GLU A 111 -3.44 -1.28 -12.42
CA GLU A 111 -4.06 -1.36 -11.10
C GLU A 111 -4.18 0.02 -10.44
N VAL A 112 -3.13 0.87 -10.49
CA VAL A 112 -3.21 2.25 -9.96
C VAL A 112 -4.28 3.07 -10.70
N VAL A 113 -4.33 2.99 -12.03
CA VAL A 113 -5.31 3.72 -12.87
C VAL A 113 -6.73 3.21 -12.62
N LYS A 114 -6.91 1.91 -12.45
CA LYS A 114 -8.19 1.29 -12.11
C LYS A 114 -8.74 1.81 -10.78
N TYR A 115 -7.89 1.91 -9.76
CA TYR A 115 -8.29 2.55 -8.49
C TYR A 115 -8.60 4.03 -8.68
N ALA A 116 -7.84 4.76 -9.49
CA ALA A 116 -8.14 6.16 -9.79
C ALA A 116 -9.47 6.35 -10.53
N ALA A 117 -9.92 5.37 -11.32
CA ALA A 117 -11.21 5.40 -12.00
C ALA A 117 -12.40 5.26 -11.05
N GLY A 118 -12.25 4.51 -9.95
CA GLY A 118 -13.24 4.35 -8.89
C GLY A 118 -12.72 4.82 -7.53
N ASP A 119 -12.04 5.95 -7.51
CA ASP A 119 -11.27 6.44 -6.38
C ASP A 119 -12.15 6.81 -5.18
N LEU A 120 -11.61 6.59 -3.97
CA LEU A 120 -12.23 7.03 -2.72
C LEU A 120 -12.70 8.49 -2.78
N LEU A 121 -11.88 9.38 -3.34
CA LEU A 121 -12.16 10.80 -3.42
C LEU A 121 -13.37 11.15 -4.30
N LEU A 122 -13.88 10.22 -5.08
CA LEU A 122 -14.98 10.44 -6.03
C LEU A 122 -16.36 10.11 -5.45
N TYR A 123 -16.43 9.40 -4.32
CA TYR A 123 -17.69 9.01 -3.71
C TYR A 123 -17.97 9.85 -2.47
N ARG A 124 -18.99 10.71 -2.56
CA ARG A 124 -19.37 11.64 -1.49
C ARG A 124 -20.49 11.10 -0.64
N ALA A 125 -20.38 11.29 0.66
CA ALA A 125 -21.51 11.06 1.56
C ALA A 125 -22.67 11.99 1.20
N GLU A 126 -23.91 11.50 1.34
CA GLU A 126 -25.11 12.32 1.25
C GLU A 126 -25.43 12.96 2.61
N THR A 127 -25.17 12.20 3.68
CA THR A 127 -25.39 12.58 5.08
C THR A 127 -24.36 11.90 5.97
N PRO A 128 -24.10 12.39 7.20
CA PRO A 128 -24.58 13.64 7.79
C PRO A 128 -23.84 14.86 7.22
N ARG A 129 -24.39 16.04 7.42
CA ARG A 129 -23.87 17.29 6.85
C ARG A 129 -22.44 17.61 7.28
N GLU A 130 -22.08 17.26 8.50
CA GLU A 130 -20.72 17.45 9.04
C GLU A 130 -19.70 16.61 8.28
N LEU A 131 -20.01 15.33 7.99
CA LEU A 131 -19.15 14.48 7.19
C LEU A 131 -18.98 14.99 5.76
N VAL A 132 -20.10 15.42 5.14
CA VAL A 132 -20.07 16.03 3.79
C VAL A 132 -19.11 17.22 3.76
N ALA A 133 -19.22 18.11 4.74
CA ALA A 133 -18.35 19.29 4.83
C ALA A 133 -16.86 18.92 5.01
N GLU A 134 -16.53 17.88 5.80
CA GLU A 134 -15.16 17.41 5.96
C GLU A 134 -14.62 16.79 4.65
N GLN A 135 -15.43 15.98 3.97
CA GLN A 135 -15.06 15.41 2.67
C GLN A 135 -14.82 16.51 1.63
N GLU A 136 -15.71 17.51 1.54
CA GLU A 136 -15.54 18.67 0.65
C GLU A 136 -14.24 19.41 0.95
N GLN A 137 -13.99 19.71 2.21
CA GLN A 137 -12.80 20.44 2.61
C GLN A 137 -11.50 19.73 2.21
N VAL A 138 -11.43 18.39 2.40
CA VAL A 138 -10.20 17.62 2.20
C VAL A 138 -10.10 17.14 0.75
N TRP A 139 -11.16 16.54 0.20
CA TRP A 139 -11.11 15.85 -1.08
C TRP A 139 -11.24 16.78 -2.29
N ASP A 140 -12.03 17.86 -2.19
CA ASP A 140 -12.14 18.81 -3.31
C ASP A 140 -10.83 19.53 -3.56
N GLY A 141 -10.12 19.92 -2.48
CA GLY A 141 -8.79 20.48 -2.59
C GLY A 141 -7.80 19.56 -3.27
N ALA A 142 -7.85 18.26 -2.93
CA ALA A 142 -7.01 17.23 -3.54
C ALA A 142 -7.35 17.03 -5.02
N LEU A 143 -8.63 16.88 -5.37
CA LEU A 143 -9.08 16.71 -6.76
C LEU A 143 -8.75 17.92 -7.62
N VAL A 144 -8.93 19.15 -7.12
CA VAL A 144 -8.56 20.39 -7.84
C VAL A 144 -7.06 20.45 -8.09
N THR A 145 -6.24 20.07 -7.12
CA THR A 145 -4.78 20.06 -7.26
C THR A 145 -4.35 19.06 -8.33
N LEU A 146 -4.85 17.85 -8.28
CA LEU A 146 -4.58 16.80 -9.26
C LEU A 146 -5.10 17.17 -10.66
N ALA A 147 -6.32 17.72 -10.74
CA ALA A 147 -6.92 18.15 -12.00
C ALA A 147 -6.07 19.19 -12.72
N ARG A 148 -5.55 20.16 -11.96
CA ARG A 148 -4.64 21.19 -12.49
C ARG A 148 -3.29 20.61 -12.93
N HIS A 149 -2.73 19.71 -12.13
CA HIS A 149 -1.42 19.12 -12.40
C HIS A 149 -1.44 18.28 -13.69
N TYR A 150 -2.44 17.41 -13.83
CA TYR A 150 -2.54 16.51 -15.00
C TYR A 150 -3.31 17.12 -16.19
N GLY A 151 -3.92 18.29 -16.03
CA GLY A 151 -4.75 18.92 -17.07
C GLY A 151 -6.01 18.11 -17.39
N VAL A 152 -6.67 17.57 -16.36
CA VAL A 152 -7.85 16.70 -16.46
C VAL A 152 -9.03 17.22 -15.64
N SER A 153 -10.18 16.54 -15.75
CA SER A 153 -11.34 16.78 -14.92
C SER A 153 -11.81 15.49 -14.27
N PHE A 154 -12.27 15.56 -13.03
CA PHE A 154 -12.87 14.45 -12.30
C PHE A 154 -14.37 14.67 -12.16
N GLN A 155 -15.13 13.57 -12.06
CA GLN A 155 -16.60 13.57 -11.89
C GLN A 155 -16.97 12.85 -10.59
N PRO A 156 -16.95 13.56 -9.43
CA PRO A 156 -17.44 13.02 -8.17
C PRO A 156 -18.94 12.73 -8.23
N THR A 157 -19.38 11.72 -7.49
CA THR A 157 -20.79 11.35 -7.35
C THR A 157 -21.21 11.38 -5.88
N ILE A 158 -22.50 11.54 -5.61
CA ILE A 158 -23.08 11.43 -4.28
C ILE A 158 -23.63 10.01 -4.11
N GLY A 159 -23.33 9.38 -2.96
CA GLY A 159 -23.71 8.00 -2.67
C GLY A 159 -22.78 6.97 -3.29
N ILE A 160 -23.30 5.78 -3.54
CA ILE A 160 -22.51 4.59 -3.93
C ILE A 160 -22.63 4.22 -5.42
N LEU A 161 -23.37 4.99 -6.20
CA LEU A 161 -23.53 4.70 -7.62
C LEU A 161 -22.25 5.05 -8.37
N HIS A 162 -21.73 4.08 -9.10
CA HIS A 162 -20.54 4.29 -9.91
C HIS A 162 -20.81 5.33 -11.01
N GLN A 163 -19.86 6.26 -11.14
CA GLN A 163 -19.81 7.25 -12.20
C GLN A 163 -18.52 7.08 -12.98
N ASP A 164 -18.63 6.75 -14.26
CA ASP A 164 -17.48 6.61 -15.13
C ASP A 164 -16.69 7.92 -15.21
N GLN A 165 -15.37 7.84 -15.06
CA GLN A 165 -14.51 8.99 -15.27
C GLN A 165 -14.24 9.19 -16.77
N PRO A 166 -13.99 10.44 -17.23
CA PRO A 166 -13.74 10.71 -18.63
C PRO A 166 -12.57 9.86 -19.16
N PRO A 167 -12.70 9.17 -20.29
CA PRO A 167 -11.62 8.34 -20.85
C PRO A 167 -10.31 9.11 -21.07
N ALA A 168 -10.40 10.39 -21.43
CA ALA A 168 -9.24 11.27 -21.59
C ALA A 168 -8.51 11.50 -20.24
N THR A 169 -9.24 11.58 -19.13
CA THR A 169 -8.66 11.66 -17.79
C THR A 169 -7.86 10.41 -17.47
N LEU A 170 -8.46 9.22 -17.65
CA LEU A 170 -7.79 7.95 -17.36
C LEU A 170 -6.57 7.72 -18.25
N ALA A 171 -6.64 8.13 -19.54
CA ALA A 171 -5.51 8.06 -20.44
C ALA A 171 -4.33 8.95 -19.99
N LYS A 172 -4.62 10.16 -19.53
CA LYS A 172 -3.61 11.07 -18.98
C LYS A 172 -2.96 10.55 -17.70
N LEU A 173 -3.75 9.94 -16.81
CA LEU A 173 -3.22 9.31 -15.60
C LEU A 173 -2.34 8.10 -15.94
N ALA A 174 -2.73 7.30 -16.93
CA ALA A 174 -1.92 6.18 -17.41
C ALA A 174 -0.60 6.66 -18.04
N GLU A 175 -0.64 7.72 -18.86
CA GLU A 175 0.53 8.37 -19.46
C GLU A 175 1.51 8.85 -18.38
N ALA A 176 1.01 9.45 -17.30
CA ALA A 176 1.84 9.95 -16.18
C ALA A 176 2.60 8.84 -15.44
N LEU A 177 2.16 7.60 -15.54
CA LEU A 177 2.84 6.44 -14.96
C LEU A 177 3.80 5.74 -15.93
N GLU A 178 3.91 6.22 -17.18
CA GLU A 178 4.87 5.68 -18.15
C GLU A 178 6.30 5.94 -17.70
N GLY A 179 7.18 4.96 -17.95
CA GLY A 179 8.59 5.04 -17.57
C GLY A 179 8.87 4.79 -16.08
N GLN A 180 7.84 4.64 -15.22
CA GLN A 180 8.06 4.27 -13.83
C GLN A 180 8.54 2.83 -13.72
N GLY A 181 9.62 2.63 -12.92
CA GLY A 181 10.20 1.32 -12.69
C GLY A 181 9.42 0.47 -11.67
N LEU A 182 9.76 -0.80 -11.60
CA LEU A 182 9.08 -1.82 -10.80
C LEU A 182 8.92 -1.43 -9.32
N LEU A 183 9.98 -0.96 -8.66
CA LEU A 183 9.94 -0.58 -7.23
C LEU A 183 9.05 0.64 -6.96
N VAL A 184 9.00 1.59 -7.89
CA VAL A 184 8.10 2.75 -7.79
C VAL A 184 6.65 2.28 -7.92
N LEU A 185 6.35 1.47 -8.91
CA LEU A 185 4.98 0.99 -9.14
C LEU A 185 4.48 0.09 -8.01
N ILE A 186 5.31 -0.77 -7.46
CA ILE A 186 4.94 -1.60 -6.30
C ILE A 186 4.65 -0.72 -5.07
N ALA A 187 5.43 0.35 -4.85
CA ALA A 187 5.15 1.31 -3.79
C ALA A 187 3.81 2.02 -4.02
N LEU A 188 3.53 2.46 -5.25
CA LEU A 188 2.24 3.09 -5.60
C LEU A 188 1.07 2.14 -5.42
N VAL A 189 1.17 0.89 -5.87
CA VAL A 189 0.12 -0.13 -5.68
C VAL A 189 -0.12 -0.40 -4.20
N SER A 190 0.95 -0.49 -3.39
CA SER A 190 0.83 -0.64 -1.94
C SER A 190 0.10 0.55 -1.30
N ILE A 191 0.51 1.79 -1.62
CA ILE A 191 -0.15 3.02 -1.14
C ILE A 191 -1.61 3.03 -1.57
N THR A 192 -1.90 2.72 -2.84
CA THR A 192 -3.24 2.65 -3.41
C THR A 192 -4.13 1.65 -2.66
N GLY A 193 -3.63 0.44 -2.42
CA GLY A 193 -4.38 -0.59 -1.70
C GLY A 193 -4.65 -0.24 -0.23
N ILE A 194 -3.72 0.48 0.42
CA ILE A 194 -3.86 0.92 1.81
C ILE A 194 -4.84 2.09 1.93
N THR A 195 -4.78 3.05 1.00
CA THR A 195 -5.58 4.28 1.03
C THR A 195 -6.93 4.15 0.34
N GLY A 196 -7.10 3.15 -0.53
CA GLY A 196 -8.25 3.07 -1.43
C GLY A 196 -8.23 4.11 -2.55
N SER A 197 -7.09 4.77 -2.80
CA SER A 197 -6.98 5.88 -3.73
C SER A 197 -5.72 5.81 -4.60
N GLY A 198 -5.90 5.60 -5.89
CA GLY A 198 -4.84 5.75 -6.89
C GLY A 198 -4.44 7.22 -7.07
N LEU A 199 -5.40 8.13 -6.94
CA LEU A 199 -5.18 9.57 -7.08
C LEU A 199 -4.27 10.12 -5.97
N LEU A 200 -4.47 9.70 -4.72
CA LEU A 200 -3.61 10.08 -3.61
C LEU A 200 -2.19 9.50 -3.76
N ALA A 201 -2.08 8.25 -4.22
CA ALA A 201 -0.78 7.64 -4.51
C ALA A 201 -0.04 8.39 -5.62
N MET A 202 -0.72 8.77 -6.70
CA MET A 202 -0.15 9.60 -7.76
C MET A 202 0.21 11.01 -7.26
N GLY A 203 -0.58 11.59 -6.37
CA GLY A 203 -0.26 12.86 -5.71
C GLY A 203 1.02 12.82 -4.87
N LEU A 204 1.30 11.69 -4.21
CA LEU A 204 2.59 11.44 -3.55
C LEU A 204 3.73 11.30 -4.55
N LEU A 205 3.51 10.58 -5.66
CA LEU A 205 4.50 10.45 -6.73
C LEU A 205 4.94 11.83 -7.23
N GLU A 206 4.02 12.74 -7.43
CA GLU A 206 4.26 14.10 -7.94
C GLU A 206 4.61 15.13 -6.85
N ARG A 207 4.73 14.71 -5.59
CA ARG A 207 5.01 15.58 -4.43
C ARG A 207 3.95 16.71 -4.25
N LEU A 208 2.74 16.46 -4.68
CA LEU A 208 1.62 17.42 -4.53
C LEU A 208 1.08 17.40 -3.11
N PHE A 209 1.25 16.28 -2.42
CA PHE A 209 0.80 16.06 -1.06
C PHE A 209 1.90 15.47 -0.19
N THR A 210 1.86 15.80 1.10
CA THR A 210 2.70 15.13 2.09
C THR A 210 2.10 13.76 2.45
N PRO A 211 2.91 12.82 2.99
CA PRO A 211 2.39 11.54 3.48
C PRO A 211 1.26 11.69 4.50
N ASP A 212 1.37 12.65 5.43
CA ASP A 212 0.34 12.90 6.43
C ASP A 212 -0.96 13.44 5.83
N GLN A 213 -0.87 14.30 4.82
CA GLN A 213 -2.06 14.77 4.08
C GLN A 213 -2.78 13.61 3.37
N VAL A 214 -2.01 12.71 2.73
CA VAL A 214 -2.58 11.53 2.07
C VAL A 214 -3.21 10.58 3.09
N TRP A 215 -2.55 10.34 4.20
CA TRP A 215 -3.10 9.49 5.26
C TRP A 215 -4.40 10.07 5.83
N ALA A 216 -4.42 11.36 6.14
CA ALA A 216 -5.63 12.03 6.64
C ALA A 216 -6.77 12.01 5.60
N ALA A 217 -6.46 12.28 4.33
CA ALA A 217 -7.46 12.25 3.26
C ALA A 217 -8.07 10.85 3.06
N ALA A 218 -7.26 9.79 3.20
CA ALA A 218 -7.72 8.42 3.07
C ALA A 218 -8.60 7.92 4.24
N HIS A 219 -8.59 8.63 5.37
CA HIS A 219 -9.25 8.19 6.60
C HIS A 219 -10.34 9.15 7.11
N VAL A 220 -10.79 10.09 6.29
CA VAL A 220 -11.84 11.08 6.67
C VAL A 220 -13.07 10.39 7.25
N ASP A 221 -13.58 9.35 6.59
CA ASP A 221 -14.78 8.64 7.01
C ASP A 221 -14.55 7.83 8.29
N GLU A 222 -13.41 7.13 8.37
CA GLU A 222 -13.03 6.37 9.57
C GLU A 222 -12.85 7.30 10.78
N ASP A 223 -12.20 8.46 10.59
CA ASP A 223 -11.96 9.45 11.63
C ASP A 223 -13.27 10.11 12.08
N TYR A 224 -14.18 10.41 11.17
CA TYR A 224 -15.51 10.88 11.51
C TYR A 224 -16.27 9.84 12.35
N GLN A 225 -16.29 8.58 11.92
CA GLN A 225 -16.96 7.49 12.64
C GLN A 225 -16.38 7.30 14.05
N ALA A 226 -15.04 7.29 14.18
CA ALA A 226 -14.38 7.15 15.48
C ALA A 226 -14.74 8.30 16.45
N ARG A 227 -14.86 9.53 15.97
CA ARG A 227 -15.30 10.68 16.78
C ARG A 227 -16.76 10.57 17.24
N GLN A 228 -17.64 9.96 16.43
CA GLN A 228 -19.07 9.85 16.75
C GLN A 228 -19.38 8.68 17.68
N TRP A 229 -18.74 7.53 17.48
CA TRP A 229 -19.11 6.28 18.15
C TRP A 229 -18.03 5.70 19.06
N GLY A 230 -16.90 6.40 19.17
CA GLY A 230 -15.74 5.93 19.92
C GLY A 230 -14.79 5.08 19.11
N GLU A 231 -13.61 4.88 19.69
CA GLU A 231 -12.55 4.09 19.05
C GLU A 231 -12.63 2.63 19.52
N ASP A 232 -12.50 1.71 18.58
CA ASP A 232 -12.33 0.29 18.84
C ASP A 232 -10.83 -0.07 18.87
N GLU A 233 -10.39 -0.72 19.95
CA GLU A 233 -8.99 -1.08 20.15
C GLU A 233 -8.43 -1.95 19.01
N GLU A 234 -9.23 -2.89 18.51
CA GLU A 234 -8.83 -3.75 17.40
C GLU A 234 -8.69 -2.96 16.10
N ALA A 235 -9.59 -2.00 15.85
CA ALA A 235 -9.50 -1.09 14.70
C ALA A 235 -8.25 -0.20 14.78
N GLN A 236 -7.90 0.31 15.96
CA GLN A 236 -6.67 1.07 16.18
C GLN A 236 -5.42 0.25 15.90
N LEU A 237 -5.36 -1.00 16.36
CA LEU A 237 -4.24 -1.90 16.09
C LEU A 237 -4.10 -2.20 14.59
N ARG A 238 -5.22 -2.43 13.88
CA ARG A 238 -5.22 -2.60 12.42
C ARG A 238 -4.73 -1.34 11.71
N ARG A 239 -5.20 -0.17 12.14
CA ARG A 239 -4.80 1.12 11.59
C ARG A 239 -3.31 1.39 11.79
N ALA A 240 -2.78 1.11 12.99
CA ALA A 240 -1.35 1.25 13.28
C ALA A 240 -0.49 0.36 12.37
N LYS A 241 -0.88 -0.89 12.13
CA LYS A 241 -0.21 -1.78 11.20
C LYS A 241 -0.26 -1.25 9.76
N ARG A 242 -1.43 -0.81 9.30
CA ARG A 242 -1.59 -0.18 7.96
C ARG A 242 -0.71 1.07 7.83
N ARG A 243 -0.56 1.87 8.90
CA ARG A 243 0.32 3.04 8.88
C ARG A 243 1.78 2.66 8.68
N VAL A 244 2.28 1.62 9.33
CA VAL A 244 3.66 1.13 9.12
C VAL A 244 3.88 0.68 7.68
N GLU A 245 2.95 -0.05 7.08
CA GLU A 245 3.03 -0.46 5.67
C GLU A 245 3.00 0.76 4.73
N PHE A 246 2.12 1.72 5.00
CA PHE A 246 2.03 2.96 4.23
C PHE A 246 3.34 3.76 4.30
N ASP A 247 3.86 4.01 5.50
CA ASP A 247 5.10 4.76 5.71
C ASP A 247 6.29 4.06 5.02
N THR A 248 6.30 2.73 5.02
CA THR A 248 7.33 1.95 4.32
C THR A 248 7.24 2.11 2.80
N ALA A 249 6.04 2.05 2.23
CA ALA A 249 5.85 2.25 0.79
C ALA A 249 6.19 3.69 0.37
N VAL A 250 5.82 4.68 1.18
CA VAL A 250 6.23 6.08 0.98
C VAL A 250 7.75 6.21 1.03
N LYS A 251 8.40 5.59 2.02
CA LYS A 251 9.86 5.62 2.15
C LYS A 251 10.57 5.01 0.95
N LEU A 252 10.06 3.86 0.44
CA LEU A 252 10.56 3.27 -0.80
C LEU A 252 10.44 4.25 -1.97
N LEU A 253 9.26 4.88 -2.12
CA LEU A 253 8.99 5.87 -3.17
C LEU A 253 9.94 7.07 -3.09
N GLU A 254 10.23 7.57 -1.89
CA GLU A 254 11.17 8.67 -1.65
C GLU A 254 12.60 8.30 -2.04
N LEU A 255 13.06 7.12 -1.62
CA LEU A 255 14.41 6.64 -1.91
C LEU A 255 14.65 6.39 -3.40
N MET A 256 13.62 5.97 -4.14
CA MET A 256 13.71 5.75 -5.58
C MET A 256 13.77 7.06 -6.39
N ARG A 257 13.47 8.21 -5.76
CA ARG A 257 13.45 9.54 -6.39
C ARG A 257 14.59 10.46 -5.94
N ALA A 258 15.38 10.02 -4.95
CA ALA A 258 16.54 10.76 -4.44
C ALA A 258 17.74 10.60 -5.38
#